data_8f3fbf66bba04b50be1672720756d119
#
_entry.id   8f3fbf66bba04b50be1672720756d119
#
_cell.length_a   1.000
_cell.length_b   1.000
_cell.length_c   1.000
_cell.angle_alpha   90.00
_cell.angle_beta   90.00
_cell.angle_gamma   90.00
#
_symmetry.space_group_name_H-M   'P 1'
#
loop_
_entity.id
_entity.type
_entity.pdbx_description
1 polymer ?
#
loop_
_entity_poly.entity_id
_entity_poly.type
_entity_poly.pdbx_seq_one_letter_code
_entity_poly.pdbx_strand_id
1 'polypeptide(L)'
;MPSQNPDFNTSKKSVKKEVSYLGREFGSIRNNLIEFAKSYFPKTYNDFNESDPGMMFIEMAAYVGDMLNFYIDNQYRETLLHSAEEKKNIFKIAQSYGYKPKLSSPATAICSLSVEVPAIQEGDSYQADLNYAPIIDADSTLQSTGGTAFRLVDDVNFKTSSSLDTMITEVSQTSGTNPTHFKLTKSAIAKSGTKTSQNFSFGNAVKFDKIILNNNDVIDIISCVDSNGDKWYEVPFLAQDTVFSSVENSDLNSPDLSSFKKESPFLLKLIKTSKRFTKYIRSDGKTGLDSTSITDMKSSLSVTNQTPATGGSSGETIEEVRQNALAYFNSQNRAVTKEDYIIRTYSLPQKYGNIAKTYIVQDEQLEEFTNLIMQDGKIVKNTGSTAIPNPLALNMYVLGYDAKGNLVSLNRAVKQNLKTYLSEYRLMTDAINIKNAYIVNIGVRFSIITQRGFNKNEVLLRCVDEMKKHFDIKKWQIGQPIILSDVAYKLSLVDGVASVVPPADDNPQKQMVVIENKFQSSSGYSGHVYDMQSATKDGVIYPSLDPCIFEVKYPNIDISGRVIGDI
;
A
#
# COMPACT_ATOMS: atom_id res chain seq x y z
N MET A 1 -76.35 -20.04 36.21
CA MET A 1 -76.37 -21.13 35.22
C MET A 1 -74.97 -21.42 34.84
N PRO A 2 -74.44 -22.63 35.08
CA PRO A 2 -73.06 -22.98 34.75
C PRO A 2 -72.99 -23.45 33.29
N SER A 3 -72.04 -22.91 32.52
CA SER A 3 -71.73 -23.34 31.17
C SER A 3 -70.91 -24.63 31.23
N GLN A 4 -71.46 -25.66 30.64
CA GLN A 4 -70.78 -26.93 30.43
C GLN A 4 -69.67 -26.76 29.41
N ASN A 5 -68.42 -27.11 29.76
CA ASN A 5 -67.34 -27.27 28.90
C ASN A 5 -67.45 -28.62 28.13
N PRO A 6 -67.38 -28.69 26.81
CA PRO A 6 -67.37 -29.97 26.13
C PRO A 6 -66.01 -30.64 26.29
N ASP A 7 -66.03 -31.89 26.75
CA ASP A 7 -64.91 -32.79 26.81
C ASP A 7 -64.22 -32.94 25.45
N PHE A 8 -63.05 -32.41 25.38
CA PHE A 8 -62.15 -32.71 24.22
C PHE A 8 -61.66 -34.14 24.33
N ASN A 9 -62.34 -34.97 23.56
CA ASN A 9 -61.99 -36.34 23.27
C ASN A 9 -60.48 -36.45 23.01
N THR A 10 -59.76 -37.13 23.89
CA THR A 10 -58.36 -37.50 23.69
C THR A 10 -58.25 -38.47 22.53
N SER A 11 -58.19 -37.95 21.31
CA SER A 11 -57.79 -38.73 20.17
C SER A 11 -56.37 -39.27 20.46
N LYS A 12 -56.20 -40.57 20.39
CA LYS A 12 -54.94 -41.27 20.46
C LYS A 12 -53.94 -40.54 19.57
N LYS A 13 -52.97 -39.85 20.20
CA LYS A 13 -51.82 -39.30 19.54
C LYS A 13 -51.15 -40.46 18.80
N SER A 14 -51.33 -40.54 17.48
CA SER A 14 -50.44 -41.34 16.66
C SER A 14 -49.07 -40.74 16.89
N VAL A 15 -48.21 -41.48 17.58
CA VAL A 15 -46.81 -41.12 17.70
C VAL A 15 -46.30 -41.06 16.29
N LYS A 16 -46.24 -39.87 15.70
CA LYS A 16 -45.46 -39.65 14.48
C LYS A 16 -44.04 -40.01 14.89
N LYS A 17 -43.56 -41.11 14.36
CA LYS A 17 -42.17 -41.50 14.45
C LYS A 17 -41.38 -40.49 13.60
N GLU A 18 -41.01 -39.40 14.18
CA GLU A 18 -40.21 -38.37 13.54
C GLU A 18 -38.74 -38.79 13.68
N VAL A 19 -38.15 -39.25 12.59
CA VAL A 19 -36.70 -39.48 12.51
C VAL A 19 -36.06 -38.11 12.50
N SER A 20 -35.25 -37.79 13.51
CA SER A 20 -34.52 -36.54 13.57
C SER A 20 -33.32 -36.58 12.60
N TYR A 21 -33.34 -35.76 11.56
CA TYR A 21 -32.24 -35.60 10.63
C TYR A 21 -31.20 -34.55 11.07
N LEU A 22 -31.32 -34.02 12.28
CA LEU A 22 -30.47 -32.94 12.80
C LEU A 22 -29.16 -33.40 13.44
N GLY A 23 -29.00 -34.71 13.64
CA GLY A 23 -27.75 -35.26 14.18
C GLY A 23 -26.63 -35.27 13.15
N ARG A 24 -25.54 -34.58 13.43
CA ARG A 24 -24.37 -34.45 12.51
C ARG A 24 -23.17 -35.27 12.94
N GLU A 25 -23.10 -35.66 14.21
CA GLU A 25 -22.01 -36.42 14.79
C GLU A 25 -22.23 -37.93 14.67
N PHE A 26 -21.14 -38.70 14.59
CA PHE A 26 -21.18 -40.17 14.50
C PHE A 26 -22.17 -40.79 15.52
N GLY A 27 -22.08 -40.38 16.78
CA GLY A 27 -22.94 -40.93 17.84
C GLY A 27 -24.44 -40.68 17.61
N SER A 28 -24.79 -39.48 17.12
CA SER A 28 -26.19 -39.14 16.83
C SER A 28 -26.70 -39.83 15.57
N ILE A 29 -25.89 -39.98 14.53
CA ILE A 29 -26.22 -40.73 13.32
C ILE A 29 -26.42 -42.22 13.66
N ARG A 30 -25.50 -42.80 14.45
CA ARG A 30 -25.61 -44.18 14.94
C ARG A 30 -26.91 -44.41 15.69
N ASN A 31 -27.24 -43.53 16.65
CA ASN A 31 -28.50 -43.65 17.44
C ASN A 31 -29.74 -43.51 16.54
N ASN A 32 -29.75 -42.57 15.61
CA ASN A 32 -30.85 -42.41 14.65
C ASN A 32 -31.02 -43.65 13.75
N LEU A 33 -29.93 -44.26 13.30
CA LEU A 33 -29.97 -45.51 12.51
C LEU A 33 -30.52 -46.70 13.35
N ILE A 34 -30.13 -46.78 14.64
CA ILE A 34 -30.67 -47.80 15.56
C ILE A 34 -32.18 -47.56 15.78
N GLU A 35 -32.63 -46.32 16.03
CA GLU A 35 -34.03 -46.02 16.15
C GLU A 35 -34.82 -46.25 14.87
N PHE A 36 -34.23 -45.94 13.74
CA PHE A 36 -34.80 -46.28 12.43
C PHE A 36 -34.95 -47.80 12.24
N ALA A 37 -33.90 -48.59 12.53
CA ALA A 37 -33.95 -50.04 12.46
C ALA A 37 -35.04 -50.63 13.39
N LYS A 38 -35.11 -50.19 14.64
CA LYS A 38 -36.15 -50.58 15.59
C LYS A 38 -37.57 -50.23 15.13
N SER A 39 -37.70 -49.10 14.44
CA SER A 39 -39.00 -48.61 13.98
C SER A 39 -39.51 -49.29 12.73
N TYR A 40 -38.65 -49.54 11.75
CA TYR A 40 -39.03 -50.05 10.43
C TYR A 40 -38.83 -51.54 10.28
N PHE A 41 -37.88 -52.14 11.03
CA PHE A 41 -37.51 -53.57 10.92
C PHE A 41 -37.65 -54.32 12.27
N PRO A 42 -38.71 -54.10 13.06
CA PRO A 42 -38.84 -54.61 14.46
C PRO A 42 -38.91 -56.14 14.52
N LYS A 43 -39.28 -56.83 13.42
CA LYS A 43 -39.41 -58.28 13.37
C LYS A 43 -38.21 -58.95 12.68
N THR A 44 -37.40 -58.19 11.98
CA THR A 44 -36.31 -58.71 11.15
C THR A 44 -34.95 -58.55 11.78
N TYR A 45 -34.77 -57.47 12.58
CA TYR A 45 -33.52 -57.15 13.24
C TYR A 45 -33.77 -56.59 14.66
N ASN A 46 -33.39 -57.37 15.66
CA ASN A 46 -33.62 -57.06 17.06
C ASN A 46 -32.35 -57.10 17.93
N ASP A 47 -31.25 -57.58 17.39
CA ASP A 47 -29.97 -57.62 18.10
C ASP A 47 -29.13 -56.36 17.78
N PHE A 48 -28.96 -55.52 18.80
CA PHE A 48 -28.17 -54.27 18.71
C PHE A 48 -26.91 -54.36 19.61
N ASN A 49 -26.42 -55.58 19.81
CA ASN A 49 -25.19 -55.82 20.54
C ASN A 49 -23.99 -55.43 19.67
N GLU A 50 -22.95 -54.83 20.24
CA GLU A 50 -21.73 -54.39 19.53
C GLU A 50 -20.99 -55.57 18.84
N SER A 51 -21.21 -56.81 19.24
CA SER A 51 -20.65 -58.00 18.63
C SER A 51 -21.42 -58.51 17.43
N ASP A 52 -22.59 -57.94 17.10
CA ASP A 52 -23.42 -58.40 16.00
C ASP A 52 -22.96 -57.79 14.67
N PRO A 53 -22.84 -58.63 13.59
CA PRO A 53 -22.48 -58.12 12.26
C PRO A 53 -23.43 -57.03 11.72
N GLY A 54 -24.71 -57.04 12.10
CA GLY A 54 -25.67 -56.02 11.70
C GLY A 54 -25.35 -54.67 12.37
N MET A 55 -24.89 -54.67 13.60
CA MET A 55 -24.45 -53.46 14.28
C MET A 55 -23.22 -52.88 13.64
N MET A 56 -22.28 -53.70 13.17
CA MET A 56 -21.11 -53.25 12.40
C MET A 56 -21.52 -52.51 11.13
N PHE A 57 -22.55 -52.96 10.40
CA PHE A 57 -23.04 -52.22 9.23
C PHE A 57 -23.72 -50.90 9.59
N ILE A 58 -24.45 -50.83 10.73
CA ILE A 58 -25.02 -49.57 11.25
C ILE A 58 -23.88 -48.57 11.58
N GLU A 59 -22.83 -49.05 12.21
CA GLU A 59 -21.67 -48.19 12.57
C GLU A 59 -20.87 -47.74 11.34
N MET A 60 -20.68 -48.63 10.36
CA MET A 60 -20.11 -48.25 9.07
C MET A 60 -20.96 -47.19 8.35
N ALA A 61 -22.27 -47.34 8.34
CA ALA A 61 -23.17 -46.36 7.74
C ALA A 61 -23.14 -45.05 8.49
N ALA A 62 -23.07 -45.09 9.84
CA ALA A 62 -22.91 -43.88 10.66
C ALA A 62 -21.58 -43.17 10.40
N TYR A 63 -20.47 -43.91 10.29
CA TYR A 63 -19.15 -43.37 9.94
C TYR A 63 -19.14 -42.69 8.56
N VAL A 64 -19.73 -43.35 7.54
CA VAL A 64 -19.87 -42.76 6.21
C VAL A 64 -20.72 -41.50 6.25
N GLY A 65 -21.81 -41.50 7.04
CA GLY A 65 -22.67 -40.34 7.25
C GLY A 65 -21.93 -39.17 7.91
N ASP A 66 -21.14 -39.44 8.92
CA ASP A 66 -20.31 -38.42 9.61
C ASP A 66 -19.25 -37.83 8.66
N MET A 67 -18.56 -38.70 7.90
CA MET A 67 -17.60 -38.28 6.88
C MET A 67 -18.24 -37.41 5.80
N LEU A 68 -19.42 -37.78 5.33
CA LEU A 68 -20.16 -36.99 4.33
C LEU A 68 -20.57 -35.63 4.89
N ASN A 69 -21.04 -35.58 6.14
CA ASN A 69 -21.37 -34.32 6.80
C ASN A 69 -20.14 -33.42 6.94
N PHE A 70 -19.00 -33.98 7.34
CA PHE A 70 -17.74 -33.23 7.39
C PHE A 70 -17.38 -32.62 6.03
N TYR A 71 -17.47 -33.40 4.95
CA TYR A 71 -17.18 -32.88 3.60
C TYR A 71 -18.20 -31.83 3.16
N ILE A 72 -19.48 -31.99 3.48
CA ILE A 72 -20.52 -31.01 3.16
C ILE A 72 -20.27 -29.70 3.92
N ASP A 73 -20.02 -29.78 5.23
CA ASP A 73 -19.73 -28.61 6.04
C ASP A 73 -18.45 -27.91 5.59
N ASN A 74 -17.41 -28.66 5.25
CA ASN A 74 -16.17 -28.10 4.70
C ASN A 74 -16.41 -27.42 3.34
N GLN A 75 -17.15 -28.06 2.43
CA GLN A 75 -17.51 -27.46 1.14
C GLN A 75 -18.37 -26.20 1.34
N TYR A 76 -19.29 -26.19 2.30
CA TYR A 76 -20.07 -25.00 2.59
C TYR A 76 -19.21 -23.87 3.15
N ARG A 77 -18.31 -24.16 4.08
CA ARG A 77 -17.34 -23.17 4.61
C ARG A 77 -16.49 -22.57 3.50
N GLU A 78 -16.05 -23.40 2.54
CA GLU A 78 -15.26 -22.96 1.39
C GLU A 78 -16.02 -22.07 0.39
N THR A 79 -17.35 -21.96 0.48
CA THR A 79 -18.14 -21.03 -0.33
C THR A 79 -18.26 -19.64 0.29
N LEU A 80 -17.89 -19.47 1.55
CA LEU A 80 -18.03 -18.22 2.29
C LEU A 80 -16.66 -17.53 2.42
N LEU A 81 -16.55 -16.28 2.00
CA LEU A 81 -15.30 -15.53 2.00
C LEU A 81 -14.62 -15.47 3.37
N HIS A 82 -15.40 -15.37 4.47
CA HIS A 82 -14.86 -15.27 5.82
C HIS A 82 -14.34 -16.58 6.40
N SER A 83 -14.81 -17.72 5.90
CA SER A 83 -14.48 -19.05 6.44
C SER A 83 -13.69 -19.95 5.49
N ALA A 84 -13.59 -19.58 4.21
CA ALA A 84 -12.80 -20.32 3.23
C ALA A 84 -11.31 -20.30 3.61
N GLU A 85 -10.63 -21.43 3.51
CA GLU A 85 -9.22 -21.63 3.84
C GLU A 85 -8.36 -21.87 2.60
N GLU A 86 -8.94 -22.45 1.54
CA GLU A 86 -8.21 -22.70 0.31
C GLU A 86 -7.99 -21.42 -0.51
N LYS A 87 -6.74 -21.07 -0.77
CA LYS A 87 -6.35 -19.90 -1.58
C LYS A 87 -7.11 -19.82 -2.91
N LYS A 88 -7.30 -20.96 -3.57
CA LYS A 88 -8.02 -21.08 -4.84
C LYS A 88 -9.47 -20.61 -4.74
N ASN A 89 -10.16 -21.00 -3.68
CA ASN A 89 -11.57 -20.67 -3.47
C ASN A 89 -11.71 -19.18 -3.08
N ILE A 90 -10.85 -18.70 -2.19
CA ILE A 90 -10.82 -17.28 -1.78
C ILE A 90 -10.60 -16.37 -2.99
N PHE A 91 -9.66 -16.71 -3.88
CA PHE A 91 -9.41 -15.93 -5.11
C PHE A 91 -10.64 -15.91 -6.02
N LYS A 92 -11.34 -17.06 -6.19
CA LYS A 92 -12.55 -17.12 -7.00
C LYS A 92 -13.70 -16.32 -6.39
N ILE A 93 -13.87 -16.39 -5.07
CA ILE A 93 -14.89 -15.61 -4.35
C ILE A 93 -14.56 -14.11 -4.45
N ALA A 94 -13.29 -13.71 -4.26
CA ALA A 94 -12.86 -12.33 -4.44
C ALA A 94 -13.15 -11.81 -5.85
N GLN A 95 -12.87 -12.63 -6.87
CA GLN A 95 -13.22 -12.29 -8.25
C GLN A 95 -14.72 -12.18 -8.50
N SER A 96 -15.57 -12.98 -7.83
CA SER A 96 -17.02 -12.84 -7.92
C SER A 96 -17.54 -11.54 -7.30
N TYR A 97 -16.82 -11.00 -6.31
CA TYR A 97 -17.05 -9.66 -5.76
C TYR A 97 -16.45 -8.53 -6.61
N GLY A 98 -15.83 -8.86 -7.75
CA GLY A 98 -15.19 -7.92 -8.66
C GLY A 98 -13.76 -7.55 -8.28
N TYR A 99 -13.24 -8.04 -7.15
CA TYR A 99 -11.88 -7.78 -6.72
C TYR A 99 -10.90 -8.70 -7.45
N LYS A 100 -9.85 -8.11 -8.03
CA LYS A 100 -8.75 -8.85 -8.66
C LYS A 100 -7.54 -8.85 -7.71
N PRO A 101 -7.23 -9.98 -7.08
CA PRO A 101 -6.07 -10.07 -6.19
C PRO A 101 -4.79 -9.64 -6.91
N LYS A 102 -3.92 -8.94 -6.19
CA LYS A 102 -2.64 -8.49 -6.74
C LYS A 102 -1.69 -9.69 -6.81
N LEU A 103 -1.07 -9.83 -7.97
CA LEU A 103 0.04 -10.76 -8.18
C LEU A 103 1.31 -10.24 -7.48
N SER A 104 2.41 -11.01 -7.58
CA SER A 104 3.71 -10.55 -7.11
C SER A 104 4.02 -9.15 -7.65
N SER A 105 4.55 -8.28 -6.80
CA SER A 105 5.01 -6.96 -7.20
C SER A 105 6.53 -6.96 -7.35
N PRO A 106 7.07 -6.25 -8.37
CA PRO A 106 8.50 -6.18 -8.58
C PRO A 106 9.18 -5.36 -7.48
N ALA A 107 10.35 -5.80 -7.05
CA ALA A 107 11.20 -5.02 -6.18
C ALA A 107 11.82 -3.85 -6.94
N THR A 108 11.95 -2.70 -6.29
CA THR A 108 12.55 -1.50 -6.86
C THR A 108 13.87 -1.21 -6.16
N ALA A 109 14.92 -0.97 -6.94
CA ALA A 109 16.23 -0.58 -6.44
C ALA A 109 16.66 0.76 -7.05
N ILE A 110 17.31 1.60 -6.26
CA ILE A 110 17.99 2.80 -6.75
C ILE A 110 19.46 2.40 -6.99
N CYS A 111 19.86 2.42 -8.24
CA CYS A 111 21.19 2.05 -8.66
C CYS A 111 22.02 3.29 -8.99
N SER A 112 23.26 3.34 -8.54
CA SER A 112 24.27 4.31 -8.97
C SER A 112 25.03 3.72 -10.14
N LEU A 113 24.84 4.31 -11.30
CA LEU A 113 25.54 3.93 -12.53
C LEU A 113 26.73 4.87 -12.72
N SER A 114 27.92 4.35 -12.92
CA SER A 114 29.11 5.13 -13.17
C SER A 114 29.84 4.65 -14.41
N VAL A 115 30.36 5.60 -15.16
CA VAL A 115 31.14 5.37 -16.40
C VAL A 115 32.38 6.26 -16.39
N GLU A 116 33.48 5.74 -16.89
CA GLU A 116 34.71 6.51 -17.09
C GLU A 116 34.77 7.05 -18.50
N VAL A 117 35.04 8.34 -18.61
CA VAL A 117 35.23 9.04 -19.90
C VAL A 117 36.58 9.75 -19.92
N PRO A 118 37.23 9.89 -21.09
CA PRO A 118 38.47 10.61 -21.19
C PRO A 118 38.32 12.09 -20.84
N ALA A 119 39.42 12.71 -20.42
CA ALA A 119 39.47 14.14 -20.18
C ALA A 119 39.75 14.88 -21.48
N ILE A 120 39.09 16.00 -21.68
CA ILE A 120 39.40 16.98 -22.74
C ILE A 120 39.90 18.26 -22.08
N GLN A 121 40.93 18.85 -22.67
CA GLN A 121 41.44 20.14 -22.21
C GLN A 121 40.67 21.27 -22.89
N GLU A 122 40.06 22.15 -22.09
CA GLU A 122 39.37 23.34 -22.55
C GLU A 122 39.98 24.57 -21.86
N GLY A 123 40.83 25.29 -22.61
CA GLY A 123 41.66 26.37 -22.05
C GLY A 123 42.68 25.84 -21.01
N ASP A 124 42.70 26.43 -19.81
CA ASP A 124 43.58 26.02 -18.70
C ASP A 124 42.96 24.92 -17.79
N SER A 125 41.76 24.45 -18.08
CA SER A 125 41.07 23.44 -17.30
C SER A 125 40.84 22.14 -18.05
N TYR A 126 40.73 21.03 -17.29
CA TYR A 126 40.37 19.72 -17.83
C TYR A 126 38.92 19.42 -17.47
N GLN A 127 38.15 18.97 -18.45
CA GLN A 127 36.74 18.58 -18.28
C GLN A 127 36.52 17.17 -18.84
N ALA A 128 35.39 16.56 -18.44
CA ALA A 128 34.98 15.27 -18.99
C ALA A 128 34.55 15.42 -20.45
N ASP A 129 35.07 14.60 -21.35
CA ASP A 129 34.64 14.60 -22.76
C ASP A 129 33.28 13.87 -22.87
N LEU A 130 32.21 14.67 -22.91
CA LEU A 130 30.85 14.16 -23.00
C LEU A 130 30.49 13.53 -24.34
N ASN A 131 31.36 13.67 -25.37
CA ASN A 131 31.15 12.98 -26.65
C ASN A 131 31.27 11.46 -26.48
N TYR A 132 32.12 11.02 -25.54
CA TYR A 132 32.30 9.61 -25.19
C TYR A 132 31.31 9.13 -24.13
N ALA A 133 30.48 10.01 -23.57
CA ALA A 133 29.49 9.63 -22.57
C ALA A 133 28.35 8.82 -23.23
N PRO A 134 28.02 7.63 -22.72
CA PRO A 134 26.97 6.79 -23.27
C PRO A 134 25.58 7.27 -22.85
N ILE A 135 24.57 6.81 -23.61
CA ILE A 135 23.19 6.80 -23.21
C ILE A 135 22.82 5.33 -22.98
N ILE A 136 22.31 5.00 -21.80
CA ILE A 136 21.83 3.66 -21.48
C ILE A 136 20.32 3.67 -21.62
N ASP A 137 19.81 2.87 -22.55
CA ASP A 137 18.39 2.84 -22.84
C ASP A 137 17.57 2.23 -21.66
N ALA A 138 16.35 2.69 -21.52
CA ALA A 138 15.36 2.05 -20.67
C ALA A 138 15.24 0.56 -21.01
N ASP A 139 14.74 -0.22 -20.08
CA ASP A 139 14.64 -1.67 -20.22
C ASP A 139 15.99 -2.43 -20.27
N SER A 140 17.15 -1.75 -20.16
CA SER A 140 18.46 -2.39 -20.01
C SER A 140 18.50 -3.26 -18.77
N THR A 141 19.02 -4.48 -18.90
CA THR A 141 19.02 -5.49 -17.85
C THR A 141 20.24 -5.36 -16.96
N LEU A 142 20.04 -5.27 -15.67
CA LEU A 142 21.05 -5.32 -14.62
C LEU A 142 20.89 -6.64 -13.85
N GLN A 143 21.98 -7.25 -13.46
CA GLN A 143 21.94 -8.49 -12.69
C GLN A 143 22.49 -8.28 -11.29
N SER A 144 21.76 -8.72 -10.28
CA SER A 144 22.21 -8.74 -8.90
C SER A 144 23.26 -9.84 -8.69
N THR A 145 24.11 -9.70 -7.69
CA THR A 145 25.05 -10.76 -7.25
C THR A 145 24.34 -12.07 -6.89
N GLY A 146 23.07 -12.02 -6.50
CA GLY A 146 22.22 -13.19 -6.25
C GLY A 146 21.52 -13.76 -7.50
N GLY A 147 21.84 -13.27 -8.71
CA GLY A 147 21.28 -13.77 -9.96
C GLY A 147 19.92 -13.16 -10.35
N THR A 148 19.33 -12.30 -9.51
CA THR A 148 18.05 -11.65 -9.84
C THR A 148 18.24 -10.58 -10.90
N ALA A 149 17.45 -10.65 -11.97
CA ALA A 149 17.46 -9.65 -13.04
C ALA A 149 16.64 -8.41 -12.64
N PHE A 150 17.21 -7.23 -12.88
CA PHE A 150 16.57 -5.93 -12.76
C PHE A 150 16.61 -5.22 -14.09
N ARG A 151 15.67 -4.32 -14.33
CA ARG A 151 15.60 -3.53 -15.55
C ARG A 151 15.49 -2.06 -15.23
N LEU A 152 16.22 -1.23 -15.97
CA LEU A 152 16.11 0.22 -15.86
C LEU A 152 14.72 0.68 -16.27
N VAL A 153 14.17 1.58 -15.49
CA VAL A 153 12.82 2.14 -15.74
C VAL A 153 12.90 3.20 -16.83
N ASP A 154 13.93 4.05 -16.79
CA ASP A 154 14.13 5.19 -17.69
C ASP A 154 15.52 5.15 -18.34
N ASP A 155 15.68 5.90 -19.45
CA ASP A 155 16.97 6.11 -20.07
C ASP A 155 17.91 6.87 -19.15
N VAL A 156 19.17 6.47 -19.11
CA VAL A 156 20.22 7.17 -18.36
C VAL A 156 21.18 7.84 -19.33
N ASN A 157 21.03 9.14 -19.48
CA ASN A 157 21.83 9.94 -20.38
C ASN A 157 22.98 10.62 -19.64
N PHE A 158 24.23 10.15 -19.87
CA PHE A 158 25.44 10.74 -19.28
C PHE A 158 25.93 11.99 -20.01
N LYS A 159 25.31 12.38 -21.14
CA LYS A 159 25.66 13.60 -21.87
C LYS A 159 25.06 14.86 -21.28
N THR A 160 24.03 14.73 -20.47
CA THR A 160 23.29 15.86 -19.89
C THR A 160 23.26 15.78 -18.37
N SER A 161 23.37 16.94 -17.74
CA SER A 161 23.14 17.09 -16.29
C SER A 161 22.16 18.21 -16.05
N SER A 162 21.21 18.01 -15.17
CA SER A 162 20.24 19.03 -14.77
C SER A 162 20.03 19.03 -13.26
N SER A 163 19.37 20.05 -12.73
CA SER A 163 19.04 20.10 -11.30
C SER A 163 18.09 18.97 -10.85
N LEU A 164 17.33 18.39 -11.79
CA LEU A 164 16.43 17.26 -11.54
C LEU A 164 17.08 15.90 -11.79
N ASP A 165 18.12 15.86 -12.64
CA ASP A 165 18.90 14.68 -12.98
C ASP A 165 20.39 15.01 -12.88
N THR A 166 20.86 15.10 -11.64
CA THR A 166 22.23 15.53 -11.33
C THR A 166 23.23 14.43 -11.66
N MET A 167 24.28 14.83 -12.38
CA MET A 167 25.45 14.00 -12.65
C MET A 167 26.61 14.44 -11.76
N ILE A 168 27.19 13.49 -11.04
CA ILE A 168 28.39 13.72 -10.23
C ILE A 168 29.61 13.42 -11.12
N THR A 169 30.55 14.34 -11.18
CA THR A 169 31.77 14.20 -11.95
C THR A 169 32.96 14.22 -11.01
N GLU A 170 33.77 13.18 -11.04
CA GLU A 170 34.97 13.02 -10.20
C GLU A 170 36.17 12.66 -11.10
N VAL A 171 37.37 13.06 -10.69
CA VAL A 171 38.58 12.64 -11.37
C VAL A 171 38.86 11.17 -11.04
N SER A 172 38.92 10.33 -12.06
CA SER A 172 39.21 8.89 -11.91
C SER A 172 40.69 8.57 -12.03
N GLN A 173 41.35 9.15 -13.01
CA GLN A 173 42.76 8.87 -13.29
C GLN A 173 43.52 10.16 -13.59
N THR A 174 44.77 10.22 -13.14
CA THR A 174 45.66 11.36 -13.39
C THR A 174 47.01 10.89 -13.98
N SER A 175 47.63 11.73 -14.80
CA SER A 175 49.00 11.59 -15.22
C SER A 175 49.81 12.80 -14.71
N GLY A 176 50.56 12.59 -13.63
CA GLY A 176 51.12 13.67 -12.86
C GLY A 176 50.02 14.51 -12.19
N THR A 177 49.98 15.81 -12.49
CA THR A 177 48.95 16.73 -11.96
C THR A 177 47.71 16.83 -12.86
N ASN A 178 47.75 16.28 -14.08
CA ASN A 178 46.70 16.46 -15.08
C ASN A 178 45.73 15.28 -15.06
N PRO A 179 44.41 15.51 -14.96
CA PRO A 179 43.39 14.47 -15.10
C PRO A 179 43.42 13.86 -16.51
N THR A 180 43.39 12.53 -16.59
CA THR A 180 43.29 11.78 -17.85
C THR A 180 41.91 11.21 -18.08
N HIS A 181 41.18 10.84 -16.99
CA HIS A 181 39.83 10.32 -17.06
C HIS A 181 38.98 10.88 -15.91
N PHE A 182 37.71 11.08 -16.23
CA PHE A 182 36.67 11.45 -15.28
C PHE A 182 35.67 10.32 -15.12
N LYS A 183 35.22 10.11 -13.89
CA LYS A 183 34.12 9.21 -13.55
C LYS A 183 32.84 10.01 -13.47
N LEU A 184 31.90 9.69 -14.34
CA LEU A 184 30.55 10.25 -14.32
C LEU A 184 29.61 9.30 -13.57
N THR A 185 28.87 9.80 -12.61
CA THR A 185 27.94 8.98 -11.82
C THR A 185 26.54 9.57 -11.86
N LYS A 186 25.55 8.73 -12.17
CA LYS A 186 24.12 9.05 -12.13
C LYS A 186 23.33 8.01 -11.37
N SER A 187 22.24 8.44 -10.74
CA SER A 187 21.29 7.55 -10.07
C SER A 187 20.17 7.15 -11.03
N ALA A 188 19.83 5.87 -11.07
CA ALA A 188 18.74 5.34 -11.87
C ALA A 188 17.88 4.37 -11.06
N ILE A 189 16.61 4.27 -11.44
CA ILE A 189 15.65 3.34 -10.81
C ILE A 189 15.62 2.05 -11.65
N ALA A 190 15.80 0.92 -10.99
CA ALA A 190 15.67 -0.39 -11.58
C ALA A 190 14.56 -1.20 -10.89
N LYS A 191 13.83 -1.99 -11.66
CA LYS A 191 12.77 -2.90 -11.17
C LYS A 191 13.12 -4.35 -11.48
N SER A 192 12.87 -5.26 -10.54
CA SER A 192 13.08 -6.68 -10.75
C SER A 192 12.08 -7.25 -11.77
N GLY A 193 12.53 -8.17 -12.59
CA GLY A 193 11.72 -8.88 -13.59
C GLY A 193 12.31 -8.81 -14.99
N THR A 194 11.79 -9.68 -15.86
CA THR A 194 12.15 -9.78 -17.27
C THR A 194 10.93 -9.49 -18.14
N LYS A 195 11.15 -8.94 -19.34
CA LYS A 195 10.09 -8.68 -20.32
C LYS A 195 10.12 -9.78 -21.37
N THR A 196 8.99 -10.42 -21.58
CA THR A 196 8.81 -11.41 -22.63
C THR A 196 7.65 -11.00 -23.52
N SER A 197 7.71 -11.36 -24.80
CA SER A 197 6.61 -11.16 -25.75
C SER A 197 6.13 -12.50 -26.26
N GLN A 198 4.81 -12.63 -26.43
CA GLN A 198 4.19 -13.81 -27.01
C GLN A 198 3.25 -13.35 -28.13
N ASN A 199 3.29 -14.05 -29.27
CA ASN A 199 2.39 -13.82 -30.37
C ASN A 199 1.27 -14.88 -30.36
N PHE A 200 0.05 -14.45 -30.60
CA PHE A 200 -1.11 -15.29 -30.67
C PHE A 200 -1.79 -15.12 -32.04
N SER A 201 -2.19 -16.23 -32.65
CA SER A 201 -2.93 -16.23 -33.90
C SER A 201 -4.40 -16.54 -33.62
N PHE A 202 -5.27 -15.71 -34.14
CA PHE A 202 -6.72 -15.87 -34.03
C PHE A 202 -7.26 -16.39 -35.37
N GLY A 203 -8.19 -17.34 -35.31
CA GLY A 203 -8.97 -17.80 -36.47
C GLY A 203 -10.19 -16.90 -36.71
N ASN A 204 -11.34 -17.55 -36.92
CA ASN A 204 -12.60 -16.84 -37.02
C ASN A 204 -12.97 -16.10 -35.74
N ALA A 205 -13.66 -14.97 -35.85
CA ALA A 205 -14.08 -14.17 -34.71
C ALA A 205 -15.01 -14.98 -33.77
N VAL A 206 -14.54 -15.21 -32.55
CA VAL A 206 -15.27 -15.88 -31.47
C VAL A 206 -15.59 -14.88 -30.38
N LYS A 207 -16.82 -14.86 -29.90
CA LYS A 207 -17.21 -14.00 -28.77
C LYS A 207 -16.56 -14.50 -27.48
N PHE A 208 -15.94 -13.59 -26.71
CA PHE A 208 -15.30 -13.87 -25.42
C PHE A 208 -14.19 -14.94 -25.50
N ASP A 209 -13.42 -14.90 -26.57
CA ASP A 209 -12.26 -15.77 -26.74
C ASP A 209 -11.26 -15.60 -25.59
N LYS A 210 -10.59 -16.71 -25.21
CA LYS A 210 -9.69 -16.76 -24.05
C LYS A 210 -8.30 -17.19 -24.47
N ILE A 211 -7.33 -16.37 -24.18
CA ILE A 211 -5.91 -16.68 -24.38
C ILE A 211 -5.30 -17.07 -23.03
N ILE A 212 -4.50 -18.14 -23.05
CA ILE A 212 -3.75 -18.59 -21.89
C ILE A 212 -2.28 -18.22 -22.11
N LEU A 213 -1.72 -17.42 -21.19
CA LEU A 213 -0.30 -17.13 -21.18
C LEU A 213 0.46 -18.36 -20.65
N ASN A 214 1.54 -18.75 -21.35
CA ASN A 214 2.32 -19.93 -20.99
C ASN A 214 3.24 -19.70 -19.77
N ASN A 215 3.49 -18.46 -19.41
CA ASN A 215 4.33 -18.10 -18.27
C ASN A 215 3.48 -18.07 -16.98
N ASN A 216 4.01 -18.66 -15.91
CA ASN A 216 3.28 -18.80 -14.65
C ASN A 216 3.40 -17.59 -13.72
N ASP A 217 4.54 -16.88 -13.75
CA ASP A 217 4.84 -15.76 -12.84
C ASP A 217 4.70 -14.40 -13.55
N VAL A 218 3.58 -14.20 -14.25
CA VAL A 218 3.31 -12.95 -14.93
C VAL A 218 2.94 -11.89 -13.89
N ILE A 219 3.77 -10.85 -13.79
CA ILE A 219 3.53 -9.71 -12.89
C ILE A 219 2.46 -8.80 -13.48
N ASP A 220 2.61 -8.44 -14.77
CA ASP A 220 1.68 -7.56 -15.46
C ASP A 220 1.75 -7.73 -16.98
N ILE A 221 0.71 -7.26 -17.68
CA ILE A 221 0.68 -7.16 -19.13
C ILE A 221 1.04 -5.72 -19.51
N ILE A 222 2.25 -5.53 -20.04
CA ILE A 222 2.76 -4.20 -20.37
C ILE A 222 2.03 -3.61 -21.58
N SER A 223 1.83 -4.41 -22.62
CA SER A 223 1.14 -3.98 -23.84
C SER A 223 0.50 -5.15 -24.56
N CYS A 224 -0.61 -4.89 -25.20
CA CYS A 224 -1.26 -5.79 -26.13
C CYS A 224 -1.55 -5.00 -27.42
N VAL A 225 -1.02 -5.46 -28.55
CA VAL A 225 -1.11 -4.75 -29.85
C VAL A 225 -1.58 -5.75 -30.90
N ASP A 226 -2.51 -5.37 -31.75
CA ASP A 226 -2.94 -6.21 -32.86
C ASP A 226 -2.05 -6.08 -34.10
N SER A 227 -2.32 -6.86 -35.13
CA SER A 227 -1.57 -6.87 -36.40
C SER A 227 -1.62 -5.54 -37.15
N ASN A 228 -2.58 -4.68 -36.85
CA ASN A 228 -2.72 -3.37 -37.45
C ASN A 228 -1.94 -2.28 -36.68
N GLY A 229 -1.30 -2.66 -35.55
CA GLY A 229 -0.62 -1.73 -34.67
C GLY A 229 -1.52 -1.04 -33.64
N ASP A 230 -2.79 -1.40 -33.58
CA ASP A 230 -3.73 -0.80 -32.62
C ASP A 230 -3.55 -1.39 -31.23
N LYS A 231 -3.56 -0.52 -30.22
CA LYS A 231 -3.39 -0.89 -28.82
C LYS A 231 -4.70 -1.37 -28.21
N TRP A 232 -4.64 -2.48 -27.52
CA TRP A 232 -5.73 -3.03 -26.69
C TRP A 232 -5.51 -2.69 -25.23
N TYR A 233 -6.59 -2.34 -24.53
CA TYR A 233 -6.54 -1.85 -23.16
C TYR A 233 -7.14 -2.85 -22.19
N GLU A 234 -6.46 -3.05 -21.07
CA GLU A 234 -7.00 -3.84 -19.97
C GLU A 234 -8.12 -3.06 -19.27
N VAL A 235 -9.25 -3.75 -19.07
CA VAL A 235 -10.41 -3.21 -18.33
C VAL A 235 -10.82 -4.17 -17.21
N PRO A 236 -11.38 -3.68 -16.10
CA PRO A 236 -11.96 -4.51 -15.05
C PRO A 236 -13.04 -5.45 -15.58
N PHE A 237 -13.91 -4.96 -16.46
CA PHE A 237 -14.98 -5.71 -17.09
C PHE A 237 -15.21 -5.21 -18.53
N LEU A 238 -15.60 -6.11 -19.43
CA LEU A 238 -15.69 -5.80 -20.87
C LEU A 238 -16.77 -4.77 -21.25
N ALA A 239 -17.75 -4.51 -20.40
CA ALA A 239 -18.76 -3.48 -20.64
C ALA A 239 -18.22 -2.04 -20.45
N GLN A 240 -17.09 -1.86 -19.75
CA GLN A 240 -16.47 -0.55 -19.58
C GLN A 240 -15.87 -0.07 -20.90
N ASP A 241 -16.36 1.03 -21.45
CA ASP A 241 -15.92 1.59 -22.73
C ASP A 241 -14.90 2.72 -22.60
N THR A 242 -14.75 3.26 -21.40
CA THR A 242 -13.78 4.30 -21.05
C THR A 242 -12.59 3.69 -20.35
N VAL A 243 -11.39 3.99 -20.82
CA VAL A 243 -10.15 3.40 -20.31
C VAL A 243 -9.11 4.47 -20.02
N PHE A 244 -8.23 4.18 -19.10
CA PHE A 244 -7.06 5.00 -18.84
C PHE A 244 -5.96 4.69 -19.85
N SER A 245 -5.50 5.72 -20.53
CA SER A 245 -4.33 5.66 -21.41
C SER A 245 -3.16 6.35 -20.74
N SER A 246 -2.03 5.67 -20.68
CA SER A 246 -0.75 6.25 -20.24
C SER A 246 -0.10 6.96 -21.40
N VAL A 247 0.23 8.22 -21.22
CA VAL A 247 1.02 9.01 -22.16
C VAL A 247 2.29 9.46 -21.46
N GLU A 248 3.44 9.30 -22.09
CA GLU A 248 4.71 9.74 -21.52
C GLU A 248 4.68 11.25 -21.21
N ASN A 249 5.16 11.62 -20.03
CA ASN A 249 5.30 13.02 -19.64
C ASN A 249 6.54 13.61 -20.31
N SER A 250 6.35 14.22 -21.48
CA SER A 250 7.37 14.84 -22.30
C SER A 250 6.95 16.22 -22.76
N ASP A 251 7.90 17.02 -23.24
CA ASP A 251 7.62 18.36 -23.76
C ASP A 251 6.64 18.35 -24.94
N LEU A 252 6.63 17.27 -25.74
CA LEU A 252 5.68 17.08 -26.84
C LEU A 252 4.25 16.82 -26.37
N ASN A 253 4.09 16.07 -25.28
CA ASN A 253 2.77 15.64 -24.80
C ASN A 253 2.14 16.61 -23.80
N SER A 254 2.99 17.27 -23.00
CA SER A 254 2.56 18.22 -21.98
C SER A 254 3.71 19.14 -21.54
N PRO A 255 3.96 20.25 -22.25
CA PRO A 255 5.07 21.16 -21.94
C PRO A 255 5.04 21.68 -20.50
N ASP A 256 3.84 21.95 -19.97
CA ASP A 256 3.65 22.49 -18.61
C ASP A 256 4.00 21.50 -17.48
N LEU A 257 4.04 20.21 -17.77
CA LEU A 257 4.22 19.15 -16.76
C LEU A 257 5.50 18.33 -17.00
N SER A 258 6.20 18.56 -18.09
CA SER A 258 7.42 17.83 -18.46
C SER A 258 8.55 18.00 -17.43
N SER A 259 8.62 19.15 -16.76
CA SER A 259 9.56 19.40 -15.66
C SER A 259 9.41 18.41 -14.48
N PHE A 260 8.25 17.78 -14.33
CA PHE A 260 7.95 16.80 -13.29
C PHE A 260 8.09 15.34 -13.77
N LYS A 261 8.72 15.09 -14.92
CA LYS A 261 8.90 13.75 -15.51
C LYS A 261 9.55 12.76 -14.52
N LYS A 262 10.49 13.21 -13.70
CA LYS A 262 11.19 12.35 -12.73
C LYS A 262 10.25 11.76 -11.67
N GLU A 263 9.29 12.53 -11.22
CA GLU A 263 8.34 12.12 -10.16
C GLU A 263 7.06 11.49 -10.74
N SER A 264 6.67 11.93 -11.94
CA SER A 264 5.52 11.42 -12.68
C SER A 264 5.90 11.20 -14.13
N PRO A 265 6.53 10.06 -14.47
CA PRO A 265 7.01 9.79 -15.83
C PRO A 265 5.88 9.65 -16.85
N PHE A 266 4.68 9.32 -16.38
CA PHE A 266 3.50 9.15 -17.22
C PHE A 266 2.35 10.03 -16.77
N LEU A 267 1.60 10.53 -17.76
CA LEU A 267 0.33 11.24 -17.57
C LEU A 267 -0.83 10.30 -17.89
N LEU A 268 -1.89 10.41 -17.10
CA LEU A 268 -3.09 9.63 -17.23
C LEU A 268 -4.12 10.40 -18.07
N LYS A 269 -4.57 9.81 -19.18
CA LYS A 269 -5.66 10.34 -20.01
C LYS A 269 -6.82 9.37 -20.05
N LEU A 270 -8.04 9.87 -20.03
CA LEU A 270 -9.26 9.09 -20.17
C LEU A 270 -9.67 9.06 -21.64
N ILE A 271 -9.76 7.87 -22.23
CA ILE A 271 -10.14 7.69 -23.63
C ILE A 271 -11.28 6.66 -23.75
N LYS A 272 -12.11 6.81 -24.78
CA LYS A 272 -13.15 5.85 -25.12
C LYS A 272 -12.67 4.92 -26.22
N THR A 273 -12.73 3.58 -26.00
CA THR A 273 -12.25 2.58 -26.95
C THR A 273 -13.10 1.32 -26.97
N SER A 274 -13.17 0.68 -28.14
CA SER A 274 -13.76 -0.65 -28.30
C SER A 274 -12.74 -1.79 -28.14
N LYS A 275 -11.42 -1.48 -28.22
CA LYS A 275 -10.33 -2.47 -28.15
C LYS A 275 -9.95 -2.72 -26.71
N ARG A 276 -10.52 -3.76 -26.11
CA ARG A 276 -10.46 -4.04 -24.67
C ARG A 276 -10.28 -5.51 -24.40
N PHE A 277 -9.61 -5.83 -23.28
CA PHE A 277 -9.51 -7.17 -22.75
C PHE A 277 -9.58 -7.17 -21.22
N THR A 278 -9.90 -8.30 -20.62
CA THR A 278 -9.82 -8.51 -19.17
C THR A 278 -8.86 -9.64 -18.88
N LYS A 279 -8.11 -9.54 -17.79
CA LYS A 279 -7.23 -10.63 -17.32
C LYS A 279 -7.91 -11.43 -16.22
N TYR A 280 -7.66 -12.75 -16.25
CA TYR A 280 -8.08 -13.68 -15.20
C TYR A 280 -6.87 -14.41 -14.67
N ILE A 281 -6.81 -14.60 -13.37
CA ILE A 281 -5.74 -15.34 -12.71
C ILE A 281 -6.18 -16.81 -12.64
N ARG A 282 -5.35 -17.72 -13.15
CA ARG A 282 -5.55 -19.17 -12.96
C ARG A 282 -4.98 -19.58 -11.61
N SER A 283 -5.66 -20.54 -10.98
CA SER A 283 -5.33 -21.03 -9.64
C SER A 283 -4.30 -22.16 -9.61
N ASP A 284 -3.87 -22.64 -10.77
CA ASP A 284 -2.94 -23.76 -10.92
C ASP A 284 -1.53 -23.25 -11.24
N GLY A 285 -0.85 -22.69 -10.22
CA GLY A 285 0.54 -22.26 -10.35
C GLY A 285 1.47 -23.42 -10.67
N LYS A 286 2.15 -23.38 -11.83
CA LYS A 286 3.35 -24.17 -12.12
C LYS A 286 4.37 -23.30 -12.86
N THR A 287 5.57 -23.34 -12.34
CA THR A 287 6.79 -22.66 -12.75
C THR A 287 7.62 -23.45 -13.76
N GLY A 288 8.43 -22.73 -14.54
CA GLY A 288 9.56 -23.30 -15.29
C GLY A 288 10.04 -22.35 -16.39
N LEU A 289 11.16 -21.70 -16.19
CA LEU A 289 12.51 -21.69 -16.76
C LEU A 289 12.61 -21.52 -18.30
N ASP A 290 13.49 -20.70 -18.89
CA ASP A 290 14.93 -20.76 -18.85
C ASP A 290 15.55 -19.53 -19.56
N SER A 291 16.80 -19.27 -19.25
CA SER A 291 17.64 -18.16 -19.66
C SER A 291 18.48 -18.45 -20.89
N THR A 292 18.81 -17.44 -21.68
CA THR A 292 20.07 -17.40 -22.41
C THR A 292 20.64 -15.98 -22.52
N SER A 293 21.90 -15.90 -22.25
CA SER A 293 22.76 -14.74 -22.10
C SER A 293 23.13 -14.05 -23.41
N ILE A 294 23.29 -12.74 -23.39
CA ILE A 294 24.14 -12.02 -24.35
C ILE A 294 25.19 -11.24 -23.55
N THR A 295 26.45 -11.63 -23.78
CA THR A 295 27.64 -10.96 -23.32
C THR A 295 28.07 -9.95 -24.40
N ASP A 296 28.06 -8.67 -24.08
CA ASP A 296 29.18 -7.76 -24.32
C ASP A 296 28.83 -6.37 -23.79
N MET A 297 29.33 -6.05 -22.62
CA MET A 297 29.32 -4.67 -22.12
C MET A 297 30.76 -4.23 -21.85
N LYS A 298 31.10 -3.07 -22.35
CA LYS A 298 32.42 -2.43 -22.17
C LYS A 298 32.78 -2.42 -20.68
N SER A 299 34.00 -2.83 -20.40
CA SER A 299 34.57 -3.12 -19.07
C SER A 299 34.59 -1.95 -18.07
N SER A 300 34.15 -0.75 -18.46
CA SER A 300 34.14 0.46 -17.60
C SER A 300 32.82 0.78 -16.92
N LEU A 301 31.72 0.11 -17.31
CA LEU A 301 30.43 0.35 -16.69
C LEU A 301 30.32 -0.40 -15.36
N SER A 302 30.15 0.32 -14.25
CA SER A 302 29.90 -0.26 -12.95
C SER A 302 28.54 0.16 -12.40
N VAL A 303 27.88 -0.76 -11.72
CA VAL A 303 26.59 -0.54 -11.09
C VAL A 303 26.67 -0.93 -9.64
N THR A 304 26.29 -0.03 -8.76
CA THR A 304 26.19 -0.27 -7.32
C THR A 304 24.83 0.20 -6.81
N ASN A 305 24.24 -0.51 -5.88
CA ASN A 305 23.09 -0.01 -5.13
C ASN A 305 23.50 0.21 -3.66
N GLN A 306 23.21 1.39 -3.14
CA GLN A 306 23.54 1.75 -1.75
C GLN A 306 22.52 1.24 -0.74
N THR A 307 21.31 0.94 -1.19
CA THR A 307 20.21 0.45 -0.36
C THR A 307 19.64 -0.83 -0.96
N PRO A 308 19.21 -1.81 -0.14
CA PRO A 308 18.56 -3.01 -0.65
C PRO A 308 17.33 -2.67 -1.49
N ALA A 309 17.01 -3.51 -2.46
CA ALA A 309 15.77 -3.39 -3.22
C ALA A 309 14.56 -3.53 -2.30
N THR A 310 13.55 -2.67 -2.50
CA THR A 310 12.35 -2.58 -1.65
C THR A 310 11.08 -2.72 -2.47
N GLY A 311 9.95 -3.02 -1.81
CA GLY A 311 8.62 -3.06 -2.42
C GLY A 311 8.30 -4.33 -3.19
N GLY A 312 9.22 -5.28 -3.29
CA GLY A 312 8.94 -6.59 -3.85
C GLY A 312 8.08 -7.43 -2.90
N SER A 313 7.03 -8.06 -3.41
CA SER A 313 6.20 -9.00 -2.63
C SER A 313 5.77 -10.17 -3.50
N SER A 314 5.55 -11.32 -2.86
CA SER A 314 5.05 -12.55 -3.51
C SER A 314 3.55 -12.52 -3.80
N GLY A 315 2.94 -11.35 -3.80
CA GLY A 315 1.50 -11.14 -3.92
C GLY A 315 0.81 -10.95 -2.58
N GLU A 316 -0.51 -10.78 -2.61
CA GLU A 316 -1.33 -10.59 -1.41
C GLU A 316 -1.47 -11.90 -0.64
N THR A 317 -1.47 -11.80 0.67
CA THR A 317 -1.82 -12.90 1.57
C THR A 317 -3.32 -13.19 1.47
N ILE A 318 -3.73 -14.37 1.92
CA ILE A 318 -5.14 -14.79 1.93
C ILE A 318 -5.99 -13.78 2.70
N GLU A 319 -5.49 -13.29 3.84
CA GLU A 319 -6.21 -12.36 4.68
C GLU A 319 -6.34 -10.97 4.06
N GLU A 320 -5.28 -10.49 3.40
CA GLU A 320 -5.34 -9.23 2.64
C GLU A 320 -6.33 -9.32 1.48
N VAL A 321 -6.36 -10.43 0.74
CA VAL A 321 -7.35 -10.65 -0.32
C VAL A 321 -8.76 -10.62 0.23
N ARG A 322 -8.99 -11.25 1.39
CA ARG A 322 -10.31 -11.29 2.05
C ARG A 322 -10.78 -9.89 2.43
N GLN A 323 -9.94 -9.11 3.10
CA GLN A 323 -10.25 -7.74 3.52
C GLN A 323 -10.44 -6.80 2.31
N ASN A 324 -9.55 -6.88 1.33
CA ASN A 324 -9.61 -6.06 0.14
C ASN A 324 -10.82 -6.37 -0.74
N ALA A 325 -11.23 -7.65 -0.82
CA ALA A 325 -12.42 -8.05 -1.58
C ALA A 325 -13.70 -7.50 -0.95
N LEU A 326 -13.82 -7.53 0.38
CA LEU A 326 -14.95 -6.95 1.09
C LEU A 326 -15.00 -5.42 0.94
N ALA A 327 -13.85 -4.75 1.09
CA ALA A 327 -13.76 -3.30 0.90
C ALA A 327 -14.12 -2.90 -0.53
N TYR A 328 -13.64 -3.64 -1.53
CA TYR A 328 -13.95 -3.39 -2.93
C TYR A 328 -15.45 -3.57 -3.24
N PHE A 329 -16.06 -4.64 -2.74
CA PHE A 329 -17.49 -4.89 -2.90
C PHE A 329 -18.33 -3.78 -2.27
N ASN A 330 -18.00 -3.36 -1.05
CA ASN A 330 -18.71 -2.29 -0.35
C ASN A 330 -18.61 -0.95 -1.07
N SER A 331 -17.49 -0.64 -1.72
CA SER A 331 -17.31 0.59 -2.49
C SER A 331 -18.09 0.63 -3.81
N GLN A 332 -18.62 -0.52 -4.27
CA GLN A 332 -19.41 -0.66 -5.50
C GLN A 332 -18.79 0.01 -6.74
N ASN A 333 -17.48 0.10 -6.78
CA ASN A 333 -16.69 0.74 -7.84
C ASN A 333 -17.02 2.23 -8.06
N ARG A 334 -17.57 2.91 -7.06
CA ARG A 334 -17.85 4.35 -7.03
C ARG A 334 -17.39 4.93 -5.70
N ALA A 335 -17.07 6.20 -5.69
CA ALA A 335 -16.72 6.94 -4.49
C ALA A 335 -17.92 7.79 -4.06
N VAL A 336 -18.49 7.51 -2.90
CA VAL A 336 -19.63 8.21 -2.30
C VAL A 336 -19.26 8.76 -0.93
N THR A 337 -18.55 7.96 -0.13
CA THR A 337 -18.11 8.34 1.21
C THR A 337 -16.69 8.90 1.19
N LYS A 338 -16.28 9.56 2.28
CA LYS A 338 -14.89 10.03 2.44
C LYS A 338 -13.90 8.86 2.36
N GLU A 339 -14.25 7.74 2.96
CA GLU A 339 -13.47 6.50 2.98
C GLU A 339 -13.28 5.92 1.57
N ASP A 340 -14.31 5.96 0.72
CA ASP A 340 -14.22 5.52 -0.67
C ASP A 340 -13.18 6.33 -1.44
N TYR A 341 -13.22 7.66 -1.31
CA TYR A 341 -12.23 8.54 -1.94
C TYR A 341 -10.82 8.29 -1.43
N ILE A 342 -10.64 8.04 -0.13
CA ILE A 342 -9.35 7.69 0.48
C ILE A 342 -8.82 6.37 -0.11
N ILE A 343 -9.64 5.33 -0.14
CA ILE A 343 -9.26 4.01 -0.67
C ILE A 343 -8.87 4.13 -2.15
N ARG A 344 -9.68 4.86 -2.95
CA ARG A 344 -9.37 5.08 -4.36
C ARG A 344 -8.09 5.87 -4.56
N THR A 345 -7.83 6.87 -3.73
CA THR A 345 -6.59 7.65 -3.78
C THR A 345 -5.36 6.78 -3.56
N TYR A 346 -5.39 5.89 -2.57
CA TYR A 346 -4.30 4.92 -2.33
C TYR A 346 -4.20 3.83 -3.41
N SER A 347 -5.26 3.62 -4.19
CA SER A 347 -5.28 2.66 -5.30
C SER A 347 -4.67 3.21 -6.59
N LEU A 348 -4.20 4.47 -6.62
CA LEU A 348 -3.51 5.05 -7.77
C LEU A 348 -2.25 4.23 -8.10
N PRO A 349 -2.07 3.72 -9.32
CA PRO A 349 -0.86 3.01 -9.70
C PRO A 349 0.40 3.88 -9.56
N GLN A 350 1.46 3.33 -8.97
CA GLN A 350 2.71 4.04 -8.65
C GLN A 350 3.35 4.78 -9.84
N LYS A 351 3.18 4.27 -11.06
CA LYS A 351 3.70 4.92 -12.28
C LYS A 351 3.15 6.33 -12.52
N TYR A 352 2.03 6.70 -11.88
CA TYR A 352 1.42 8.02 -11.96
C TYR A 352 1.71 8.91 -10.75
N GLY A 353 2.44 8.39 -9.78
CA GLY A 353 2.82 9.07 -8.55
C GLY A 353 2.50 8.24 -7.30
N ASN A 354 3.22 8.53 -6.22
CA ASN A 354 3.04 7.84 -4.94
C ASN A 354 2.35 8.78 -3.95
N ILE A 355 1.23 8.32 -3.37
CA ILE A 355 0.47 9.07 -2.36
C ILE A 355 0.67 8.38 -1.01
N ALA A 356 1.20 9.15 -0.06
CA ALA A 356 1.51 8.68 1.29
C ALA A 356 0.34 8.83 2.25
N LYS A 357 -0.27 10.02 2.24
CA LYS A 357 -1.35 10.40 3.16
C LYS A 357 -2.42 11.18 2.41
N THR A 358 -3.67 10.93 2.79
CA THR A 358 -4.84 11.60 2.21
C THR A 358 -5.83 11.96 3.32
N TYR A 359 -6.37 13.16 3.25
CA TYR A 359 -7.40 13.66 4.15
C TYR A 359 -8.44 14.45 3.36
N ILE A 360 -9.72 14.26 3.67
CA ILE A 360 -10.82 14.86 2.91
C ILE A 360 -11.75 15.62 3.84
N VAL A 361 -12.04 16.86 3.45
CA VAL A 361 -12.95 17.76 4.18
C VAL A 361 -13.92 18.40 3.18
N GLN A 362 -15.16 18.58 3.57
CA GLN A 362 -16.10 19.42 2.80
C GLN A 362 -15.68 20.89 2.87
N ASP A 363 -15.99 21.64 1.82
CA ASP A 363 -15.59 23.04 1.72
C ASP A 363 -16.21 23.92 2.83
N GLU A 364 -17.40 23.61 3.26
CA GLU A 364 -18.11 24.30 4.36
C GLU A 364 -17.37 24.23 5.71
N GLN A 365 -16.55 23.21 5.93
CA GLN A 365 -15.88 23.00 7.21
C GLN A 365 -14.65 23.92 7.40
N LEU A 366 -14.18 24.59 6.36
CA LEU A 366 -12.98 25.44 6.39
C LEU A 366 -13.27 26.94 6.51
N GLU A 367 -14.52 27.37 6.39
CA GLU A 367 -14.84 28.80 6.32
C GLU A 367 -14.87 29.56 7.64
N GLU A 368 -15.08 28.91 8.77
CA GLU A 368 -15.10 29.58 10.07
C GLU A 368 -13.71 30.02 10.55
N PHE A 369 -12.63 29.72 9.81
CA PHE A 369 -11.28 29.87 10.30
C PHE A 369 -10.44 30.80 9.43
N THR A 370 -10.02 31.89 10.04
CA THR A 370 -9.04 32.82 9.49
C THR A 370 -7.70 32.12 9.23
N ASN A 371 -7.34 31.94 7.97
CA ASN A 371 -6.04 31.43 7.58
C ASN A 371 -4.93 32.37 8.05
N LEU A 372 -4.10 31.90 8.96
CA LEU A 372 -2.86 32.56 9.34
C LEU A 372 -1.78 32.17 8.34
N ILE A 373 -1.43 33.06 7.43
CA ILE A 373 -0.35 32.83 6.45
C ILE A 373 0.90 33.58 6.96
N MET A 374 2.05 32.88 6.88
CA MET A 374 3.34 33.54 7.09
C MET A 374 3.78 34.20 5.79
N GLN A 375 3.83 35.52 5.79
CA GLN A 375 4.40 36.34 4.75
C GLN A 375 5.53 37.17 5.33
N ASP A 376 6.74 37.04 4.78
CA ASP A 376 7.95 37.78 5.24
C ASP A 376 8.28 37.63 6.75
N GLY A 377 8.09 36.44 7.32
CA GLY A 377 8.40 36.18 8.72
C GLY A 377 7.40 36.74 9.72
N LYS A 378 6.26 37.27 9.26
CA LYS A 378 5.14 37.73 10.09
C LYS A 378 3.89 36.91 9.84
N ILE A 379 3.16 36.62 10.91
CA ILE A 379 1.84 36.01 10.82
C ILE A 379 0.87 37.07 10.30
N VAL A 380 0.41 36.90 9.05
CA VAL A 380 -0.58 37.79 8.44
C VAL A 380 -1.92 37.09 8.40
N LYS A 381 -2.94 37.73 8.93
CA LYS A 381 -4.32 37.29 8.84
C LYS A 381 -4.82 37.49 7.40
N ASN A 382 -5.00 36.43 6.64
CA ASN A 382 -5.58 36.55 5.30
C ASN A 382 -7.09 36.73 5.42
N THR A 383 -7.57 37.94 5.31
CA THR A 383 -8.99 38.28 5.30
C THR A 383 -9.58 38.37 3.90
N GLY A 384 -8.88 37.86 2.90
CA GLY A 384 -9.18 38.15 1.51
C GLY A 384 -9.61 36.95 0.67
N SER A 385 -10.63 36.20 1.07
CA SER A 385 -11.42 35.41 0.10
C SER A 385 -12.84 35.23 0.63
N THR A 386 -13.74 36.07 0.19
CA THR A 386 -15.18 35.85 0.24
C THR A 386 -15.58 34.82 -0.83
N ALA A 387 -14.89 33.68 -0.88
CA ALA A 387 -15.31 32.56 -1.68
C ALA A 387 -16.54 31.94 -0.99
N ILE A 388 -17.67 31.98 -1.67
CA ILE A 388 -18.89 31.32 -1.21
C ILE A 388 -18.58 29.83 -1.11
N PRO A 389 -18.81 29.18 0.05
CA PRO A 389 -18.57 27.75 0.20
C PRO A 389 -19.39 26.98 -0.82
N ASN A 390 -18.77 25.99 -1.41
CA ASN A 390 -19.47 25.08 -2.28
C ASN A 390 -19.67 23.73 -1.57
N PRO A 391 -20.86 23.43 -1.04
CA PRO A 391 -21.12 22.19 -0.31
C PRO A 391 -20.90 20.92 -1.14
N LEU A 392 -20.86 21.07 -2.48
CA LEU A 392 -20.54 19.98 -3.40
C LEU A 392 -19.04 19.86 -3.70
N ALA A 393 -18.22 20.78 -3.16
CA ALA A 393 -16.76 20.72 -3.30
C ALA A 393 -16.13 19.96 -2.15
N LEU A 394 -15.32 18.95 -2.51
CA LEU A 394 -14.48 18.20 -1.59
C LEU A 394 -13.05 18.73 -1.68
N ASN A 395 -12.51 19.22 -0.58
CA ASN A 395 -11.09 19.54 -0.45
C ASN A 395 -10.32 18.29 -0.02
N MET A 396 -9.52 17.77 -0.93
CA MET A 396 -8.66 16.61 -0.70
C MET A 396 -7.23 17.10 -0.45
N TYR A 397 -6.71 16.82 0.72
CA TYR A 397 -5.35 17.13 1.13
C TYR A 397 -4.48 15.89 1.02
N VAL A 398 -3.39 16.00 0.28
CA VAL A 398 -2.54 14.85 -0.07
C VAL A 398 -1.06 15.15 0.18
N LEU A 399 -0.31 14.11 0.52
CA LEU A 399 1.14 14.13 0.68
C LEU A 399 1.74 12.88 0.03
N GLY A 400 2.99 12.98 -0.43
CA GLY A 400 3.77 11.86 -0.94
C GLY A 400 4.93 11.48 -0.01
N TYR A 401 5.65 10.41 -0.37
CA TYR A 401 6.93 10.07 0.26
C TYR A 401 8.09 10.42 -0.66
N ASP A 402 9.18 10.93 -0.08
CA ASP A 402 10.46 11.03 -0.76
C ASP A 402 11.17 9.66 -0.83
N ALA A 403 12.33 9.61 -1.49
CA ALA A 403 13.15 8.40 -1.59
C ALA A 403 13.67 7.89 -0.22
N LYS A 404 13.67 8.72 0.81
CA LYS A 404 14.08 8.37 2.18
C LYS A 404 12.91 7.96 3.08
N GLY A 405 11.66 8.06 2.57
CA GLY A 405 10.45 7.74 3.32
C GLY A 405 9.90 8.89 4.16
N ASN A 406 10.41 10.12 4.02
CA ASN A 406 9.84 11.29 4.67
C ASN A 406 8.69 11.86 3.83
N LEU A 407 7.80 12.58 4.49
CA LEU A 407 6.69 13.24 3.82
C LEU A 407 7.16 14.42 2.98
N VAL A 408 6.57 14.55 1.79
CA VAL A 408 6.79 15.67 0.87
C VAL A 408 5.48 16.13 0.24
N SER A 409 5.45 17.41 -0.15
CA SER A 409 4.35 17.96 -0.92
C SER A 409 4.32 17.37 -2.33
N LEU A 410 3.15 16.96 -2.80
CA LEU A 410 2.97 16.43 -4.14
C LEU A 410 3.07 17.53 -5.21
N ASN A 411 3.71 17.20 -6.31
CA ASN A 411 3.81 18.07 -7.48
C ASN A 411 2.50 18.16 -8.28
N ARG A 412 2.46 19.09 -9.24
CA ARG A 412 1.28 19.35 -10.07
C ARG A 412 0.92 18.16 -10.96
N ALA A 413 1.91 17.42 -11.47
CA ALA A 413 1.67 16.28 -12.38
C ALA A 413 0.96 15.13 -11.65
N VAL A 414 1.42 14.76 -10.45
CA VAL A 414 0.78 13.72 -9.63
C VAL A 414 -0.66 14.11 -9.25
N LYS A 415 -0.89 15.38 -8.88
CA LYS A 415 -2.24 15.87 -8.58
C LYS A 415 -3.16 15.81 -9.80
N GLN A 416 -2.65 16.13 -10.98
CA GLN A 416 -3.41 16.02 -12.22
C GLN A 416 -3.76 14.58 -12.56
N ASN A 417 -2.80 13.66 -12.40
CA ASN A 417 -3.04 12.22 -12.56
C ASN A 417 -4.09 11.71 -11.58
N LEU A 418 -3.99 12.10 -10.31
CA LEU A 418 -4.97 11.75 -9.29
C LEU A 418 -6.37 12.29 -9.63
N LYS A 419 -6.46 13.54 -10.06
CA LYS A 419 -7.73 14.14 -10.47
C LYS A 419 -8.37 13.39 -11.64
N THR A 420 -7.58 13.02 -12.64
CA THR A 420 -8.04 12.23 -13.78
C THR A 420 -8.48 10.84 -13.34
N TYR A 421 -7.71 10.19 -12.44
CA TYR A 421 -8.05 8.88 -11.92
C TYR A 421 -9.37 8.88 -11.13
N LEU A 422 -9.54 9.83 -10.23
CA LEU A 422 -10.76 9.95 -9.42
C LEU A 422 -11.99 10.34 -10.25
N SER A 423 -11.83 10.96 -11.42
CA SER A 423 -12.94 11.32 -12.29
C SER A 423 -13.76 10.13 -12.79
N GLU A 424 -13.16 8.93 -12.82
CA GLU A 424 -13.85 7.67 -13.17
C GLU A 424 -14.80 7.18 -12.05
N TYR A 425 -14.46 7.50 -10.79
CA TYR A 425 -15.15 6.95 -9.62
C TYR A 425 -16.07 7.94 -8.93
N ARG A 426 -15.83 9.25 -9.09
CA ARG A 426 -16.62 10.30 -8.42
C ARG A 426 -18.06 10.38 -8.96
N LEU A 427 -18.95 10.88 -8.13
CA LEU A 427 -20.28 11.28 -8.58
C LEU A 427 -20.18 12.50 -9.52
N MET A 428 -21.13 12.64 -10.45
CA MET A 428 -21.12 13.76 -11.41
C MET A 428 -21.25 15.13 -10.74
N THR A 429 -21.88 15.15 -9.56
CA THR A 429 -22.11 16.36 -8.76
C THR A 429 -20.89 16.80 -7.96
N ASP A 430 -19.94 15.89 -7.68
CA ASP A 430 -18.84 16.17 -6.78
C ASP A 430 -17.71 16.93 -7.49
N ALA A 431 -17.31 18.05 -6.94
CA ALA A 431 -16.11 18.77 -7.34
C ALA A 431 -14.96 18.43 -6.38
N ILE A 432 -13.82 18.00 -6.90
CA ILE A 432 -12.65 17.62 -6.09
C ILE A 432 -11.55 18.65 -6.29
N ASN A 433 -11.15 19.31 -5.20
CA ASN A 433 -10.00 20.19 -5.12
C ASN A 433 -8.84 19.47 -4.44
N ILE A 434 -7.73 19.24 -5.15
CA ILE A 434 -6.58 18.53 -4.62
C ILE A 434 -5.53 19.55 -4.17
N LYS A 435 -5.28 19.58 -2.86
CA LYS A 435 -4.34 20.49 -2.18
C LYS A 435 -3.26 19.67 -1.47
N ASN A 436 -2.12 20.28 -1.13
CA ASN A 436 -1.15 19.67 -0.23
C ASN A 436 -1.54 19.95 1.21
N ALA A 437 -1.39 18.96 2.09
CA ALA A 437 -1.44 19.20 3.53
C ALA A 437 -0.12 19.82 4.02
N TYR A 438 -0.17 20.50 5.18
CA TYR A 438 1.02 21.05 5.81
C TYR A 438 1.76 19.98 6.61
N ILE A 439 3.09 19.97 6.48
CA ILE A 439 3.96 19.08 7.24
C ILE A 439 4.59 19.89 8.35
N VAL A 440 4.25 19.59 9.60
CA VAL A 440 4.83 20.20 10.77
C VAL A 440 5.87 19.26 11.35
N ASN A 441 7.15 19.57 11.14
CA ASN A 441 8.22 18.77 11.70
C ASN A 441 8.37 19.05 13.19
N ILE A 442 8.47 17.98 13.98
CA ILE A 442 8.52 18.03 15.43
C ILE A 442 9.77 17.38 16.00
N GLY A 443 10.23 17.90 17.12
CA GLY A 443 11.22 17.27 17.99
C GLY A 443 10.58 16.88 19.32
N VAL A 444 11.01 15.77 19.90
CA VAL A 444 10.49 15.22 21.15
C VAL A 444 11.59 15.24 22.21
N ARG A 445 11.35 15.92 23.32
CA ARG A 445 12.27 15.94 24.48
C ARG A 445 11.59 15.38 25.71
N PHE A 446 12.27 14.48 26.42
CA PHE A 446 11.77 13.88 27.64
C PHE A 446 12.89 13.68 28.66
N SER A 447 12.51 13.55 29.93
CA SER A 447 13.43 13.21 31.02
C SER A 447 12.86 12.05 31.83
N ILE A 448 13.73 11.12 32.21
CA ILE A 448 13.36 9.93 32.97
C ILE A 448 14.21 9.76 34.22
N ILE A 449 13.65 9.05 35.17
CA ILE A 449 14.37 8.48 36.33
C ILE A 449 14.41 6.96 36.11
N THR A 450 15.57 6.36 36.25
CA THR A 450 15.76 4.92 36.09
C THR A 450 15.63 4.18 37.41
N GLN A 451 15.22 2.91 37.34
CA GLN A 451 15.23 2.00 38.49
C GLN A 451 16.67 1.59 38.85
N ARG A 452 16.93 1.33 40.13
CA ARG A 452 18.23 0.85 40.58
C ARG A 452 18.56 -0.49 39.94
N GLY A 453 19.83 -0.67 39.53
CA GLY A 453 20.30 -1.88 38.88
C GLY A 453 20.21 -1.90 37.36
N PHE A 454 19.57 -0.93 36.75
CA PHE A 454 19.54 -0.79 35.30
C PHE A 454 20.60 0.17 34.77
N ASN A 455 21.15 -0.14 33.60
CA ASN A 455 22.09 0.76 32.92
C ASN A 455 21.35 1.97 32.35
N LYS A 456 21.70 3.17 32.83
CA LYS A 456 21.05 4.43 32.43
C LYS A 456 21.02 4.65 30.92
N ASN A 457 22.13 4.35 30.23
CA ASN A 457 22.26 4.54 28.79
C ASN A 457 21.41 3.53 28.01
N GLU A 458 21.33 2.30 28.49
CA GLU A 458 20.52 1.26 27.86
C GLU A 458 19.03 1.55 28.00
N VAL A 459 18.57 1.97 29.17
CA VAL A 459 17.18 2.37 29.40
C VAL A 459 16.83 3.57 28.53
N LEU A 460 17.73 4.55 28.45
CA LEU A 460 17.54 5.73 27.59
C LEU A 460 17.39 5.32 26.12
N LEU A 461 18.23 4.41 25.63
CA LEU A 461 18.15 3.92 24.26
C LEU A 461 16.81 3.22 23.97
N ARG A 462 16.35 2.37 24.91
CA ARG A 462 15.03 1.72 24.83
C ARG A 462 13.88 2.76 24.77
N CYS A 463 13.96 3.81 25.56
CA CYS A 463 12.98 4.91 25.53
C CYS A 463 12.98 5.64 24.18
N VAL A 464 14.16 5.94 23.63
CA VAL A 464 14.28 6.56 22.30
C VAL A 464 13.70 5.65 21.23
N ASP A 465 13.98 4.36 21.28
CA ASP A 465 13.45 3.39 20.31
C ASP A 465 11.92 3.21 20.42
N GLU A 466 11.37 3.28 21.64
CA GLU A 466 9.92 3.27 21.82
C GLU A 466 9.26 4.54 21.26
N MET A 467 9.89 5.70 21.43
CA MET A 467 9.41 6.93 20.83
C MET A 467 9.49 6.91 19.30
N LYS A 468 10.54 6.31 18.70
CA LYS A 468 10.61 6.10 17.25
C LYS A 468 9.44 5.25 16.73
N LYS A 469 9.07 4.19 17.46
CA LYS A 469 7.93 3.34 17.11
C LYS A 469 6.59 4.06 17.28
N HIS A 470 6.49 4.92 18.30
CA HIS A 470 5.28 5.71 18.54
C HIS A 470 5.06 6.74 17.44
N PHE A 471 6.10 7.52 17.10
CA PHE A 471 6.05 8.56 16.07
C PHE A 471 6.38 8.05 14.65
N ASP A 472 6.28 6.75 14.41
CA ASP A 472 6.42 6.21 13.05
C ASP A 472 5.36 6.82 12.14
N ILE A 473 5.82 7.56 11.13
CA ILE A 473 4.97 8.30 10.20
C ILE A 473 3.94 7.43 9.48
N LYS A 474 4.19 6.12 9.35
CA LYS A 474 3.23 5.19 8.77
C LYS A 474 1.94 5.09 9.58
N LYS A 475 2.03 5.25 10.90
CA LYS A 475 0.91 5.17 11.85
C LYS A 475 0.17 6.50 12.01
N TRP A 476 0.82 7.63 11.69
CA TRP A 476 0.23 8.97 11.86
C TRP A 476 -0.63 9.37 10.68
N GLN A 477 -1.71 10.11 10.97
CA GLN A 477 -2.64 10.61 9.97
C GLN A 477 -2.68 12.15 9.97
N ILE A 478 -3.14 12.73 8.85
CA ILE A 478 -3.39 14.17 8.75
C ILE A 478 -4.53 14.53 9.72
N GLY A 479 -4.36 15.59 10.48
CA GLY A 479 -5.35 16.05 11.47
C GLY A 479 -5.33 15.29 12.80
N GLN A 480 -4.36 14.40 13.03
CA GLN A 480 -4.24 13.64 14.27
C GLN A 480 -3.57 14.49 15.38
N PRO A 481 -4.20 14.66 16.56
CA PRO A 481 -3.61 15.38 17.69
C PRO A 481 -2.54 14.55 18.39
N ILE A 482 -1.60 15.21 19.08
CA ILE A 482 -0.61 14.57 19.96
C ILE A 482 -1.11 14.63 21.40
N ILE A 483 -1.33 13.47 22.02
CA ILE A 483 -1.75 13.37 23.42
C ILE A 483 -0.49 13.18 24.28
N LEU A 484 -0.08 14.22 25.01
CA LEU A 484 1.15 14.20 25.81
C LEU A 484 1.14 13.15 26.93
N SER A 485 -0.03 12.87 27.50
CA SER A 485 -0.20 11.83 28.52
C SER A 485 0.02 10.43 27.96
N ASP A 486 -0.39 10.16 26.71
CA ASP A 486 -0.16 8.86 26.04
C ASP A 486 1.33 8.65 25.76
N VAL A 487 2.02 9.71 25.33
CA VAL A 487 3.48 9.68 25.12
C VAL A 487 4.22 9.41 26.43
N ALA A 488 3.85 10.10 27.51
CA ALA A 488 4.44 9.90 28.83
C ALA A 488 4.15 8.50 29.38
N TYR A 489 2.92 7.99 29.17
CA TYR A 489 2.52 6.65 29.57
C TYR A 489 3.36 5.58 28.86
N LYS A 490 3.57 5.70 27.55
CA LYS A 490 4.41 4.75 26.78
C LYS A 490 5.86 4.75 27.25
N LEU A 491 6.40 5.92 27.61
CA LEU A 491 7.73 5.99 28.22
C LEU A 491 7.79 5.28 29.57
N SER A 492 6.73 5.39 30.39
CA SER A 492 6.68 4.74 31.71
C SER A 492 6.58 3.22 31.66
N LEU A 493 6.11 2.67 30.52
CA LEU A 493 6.04 1.22 30.29
C LEU A 493 7.38 0.60 29.87
N VAL A 494 8.38 1.41 29.54
CA VAL A 494 9.71 0.90 29.15
C VAL A 494 10.40 0.30 30.36
N ASP A 495 10.87 -0.92 30.20
CA ASP A 495 11.54 -1.67 31.25
C ASP A 495 12.80 -0.94 31.76
N GLY A 496 12.87 -0.72 33.08
CA GLY A 496 13.94 0.03 33.73
C GLY A 496 13.62 1.53 33.96
N VAL A 497 12.47 2.04 33.50
CA VAL A 497 11.99 3.38 33.83
C VAL A 497 11.24 3.35 35.15
N ALA A 498 11.66 4.18 36.12
CA ALA A 498 10.96 4.35 37.38
C ALA A 498 9.87 5.44 37.28
N SER A 499 10.18 6.55 36.63
CA SER A 499 9.24 7.67 36.41
C SER A 499 9.66 8.54 35.25
N VAL A 500 8.67 9.15 34.59
CA VAL A 500 8.87 10.23 33.62
C VAL A 500 8.71 11.54 34.36
N VAL A 501 9.64 12.45 34.18
CA VAL A 501 9.65 13.75 34.86
C VAL A 501 9.73 14.90 33.86
N PRO A 502 9.17 16.07 34.17
CA PRO A 502 9.26 17.22 33.29
C PRO A 502 10.73 17.58 32.99
N PRO A 503 11.12 17.79 31.73
CA PRO A 503 12.42 18.36 31.40
C PRO A 503 12.60 19.73 32.09
N ALA A 504 13.79 19.99 32.61
CA ALA A 504 14.07 21.22 33.37
C ALA A 504 14.23 22.45 32.45
N ASP A 505 14.67 22.22 31.21
CA ASP A 505 15.02 23.28 30.27
C ASP A 505 13.82 23.61 29.37
N ASP A 506 13.52 24.89 29.15
CA ASP A 506 12.49 25.45 28.24
C ASP A 506 11.10 24.77 28.34
N ASN A 507 10.66 24.49 29.56
CA ASN A 507 9.37 23.85 29.83
C ASN A 507 8.49 24.73 30.75
N PRO A 508 7.95 25.84 30.26
CA PRO A 508 7.17 26.78 31.08
C PRO A 508 5.87 26.15 31.62
N GLN A 509 5.32 25.16 30.92
CA GLN A 509 4.07 24.46 31.30
C GLN A 509 4.32 23.22 32.15
N LYS A 510 5.58 22.88 32.49
CA LYS A 510 5.96 21.68 33.24
C LYS A 510 5.37 20.38 32.68
N GLN A 511 5.34 20.29 31.37
CA GLN A 511 4.85 19.09 30.67
C GLN A 511 5.82 17.93 30.86
N MET A 512 5.32 16.71 31.00
CA MET A 512 6.13 15.49 31.15
C MET A 512 6.98 15.20 29.90
N VAL A 513 6.47 15.56 28.74
CA VAL A 513 7.16 15.49 27.45
C VAL A 513 7.00 16.83 26.75
N VAL A 514 8.08 17.36 26.21
CA VAL A 514 8.07 18.62 25.46
C VAL A 514 8.16 18.32 23.97
N ILE A 515 7.21 18.86 23.21
CA ILE A 515 7.20 18.77 21.74
C ILE A 515 7.58 20.15 21.21
N GLU A 516 8.60 20.17 20.37
CA GLU A 516 9.11 21.38 19.72
C GLU A 516 8.82 21.37 18.22
N ASN A 517 8.60 22.55 17.64
CA ASN A 517 8.55 22.68 16.20
C ASN A 517 9.96 22.82 15.59
N LYS A 518 10.29 22.00 14.62
CA LYS A 518 11.54 22.04 13.85
C LYS A 518 11.22 22.58 12.45
N PHE A 519 11.61 23.83 12.16
CA PHE A 519 11.16 24.52 10.93
C PHE A 519 12.30 25.04 10.03
N GLN A 520 13.57 24.92 10.41
CA GLN A 520 14.68 25.46 9.63
C GLN A 520 14.84 24.72 8.29
N SER A 521 14.44 25.35 7.19
CA SER A 521 14.54 24.77 5.84
C SER A 521 16.00 24.48 5.44
N SER A 522 16.96 25.25 5.92
CA SER A 522 18.41 25.01 5.71
C SER A 522 18.89 23.68 6.30
N SER A 523 18.20 23.16 7.32
CA SER A 523 18.44 21.85 7.92
C SER A 523 17.56 20.75 7.33
N GLY A 524 16.88 21.02 6.22
CA GLY A 524 16.06 20.05 5.51
C GLY A 524 14.63 19.85 6.03
N TYR A 525 14.17 20.65 7.01
CA TYR A 525 12.79 20.61 7.49
C TYR A 525 11.83 21.33 6.52
N SER A 526 10.52 21.16 6.73
CA SER A 526 9.46 21.66 5.84
C SER A 526 9.38 23.20 5.73
N GLY A 527 9.95 23.93 6.68
CA GLY A 527 9.85 25.38 6.77
C GLY A 527 8.55 25.90 7.41
N HIS A 528 7.61 25.00 7.75
CA HIS A 528 6.36 25.42 8.39
C HIS A 528 6.55 25.68 9.88
N VAL A 529 6.24 26.92 10.28
CA VAL A 529 6.26 27.34 11.69
C VAL A 529 4.92 27.02 12.33
N TYR A 530 4.97 26.36 13.48
CA TYR A 530 3.79 25.98 14.24
C TYR A 530 3.99 26.33 15.72
N ASP A 531 3.07 27.11 16.28
CA ASP A 531 3.12 27.47 17.70
C ASP A 531 2.56 26.32 18.56
N MET A 532 3.47 25.48 19.05
CA MET A 532 3.13 24.34 19.90
C MET A 532 2.50 24.77 21.24
N GLN A 533 2.89 25.92 21.78
CA GLN A 533 2.38 26.38 23.07
C GLN A 533 0.92 26.83 22.98
N SER A 534 0.59 27.63 21.96
CA SER A 534 -0.81 28.04 21.71
C SER A 534 -1.70 26.88 21.26
N ALA A 535 -1.14 25.86 20.58
CA ALA A 535 -1.87 24.70 20.15
C ALA A 535 -2.10 23.66 21.25
N THR A 536 -1.38 23.79 22.38
CA THR A 536 -1.53 22.84 23.51
C THR A 536 -2.67 23.29 24.42
N LYS A 537 -3.68 22.45 24.52
CA LYS A 537 -4.79 22.64 25.45
C LYS A 537 -5.04 21.33 26.19
N ASP A 538 -5.11 21.41 27.53
CA ASP A 538 -5.40 20.27 28.41
C ASP A 538 -4.48 19.04 28.19
N GLY A 539 -3.20 19.30 27.87
CA GLY A 539 -2.23 18.22 27.61
C GLY A 539 -2.33 17.58 26.23
N VAL A 540 -3.11 18.15 25.33
CA VAL A 540 -3.26 17.70 23.93
C VAL A 540 -2.78 18.81 23.00
N ILE A 541 -1.90 18.48 22.06
CA ILE A 541 -1.48 19.37 20.98
C ILE A 541 -2.41 19.12 19.80
N TYR A 542 -3.23 20.12 19.50
CA TYR A 542 -4.19 20.03 18.40
C TYR A 542 -3.51 20.40 17.07
N PRO A 543 -3.83 19.71 15.96
CA PRO A 543 -3.40 20.13 14.64
C PRO A 543 -4.07 21.44 14.23
N SER A 544 -3.48 22.16 13.28
CA SER A 544 -4.10 23.36 12.71
C SER A 544 -5.39 23.01 11.97
N LEU A 545 -6.25 24.01 11.83
CA LEU A 545 -7.49 23.87 11.09
C LEU A 545 -7.26 23.68 9.59
N ASP A 546 -6.21 24.29 9.04
CA ASP A 546 -5.65 23.85 7.76
C ASP A 546 -4.99 22.50 8.00
N PRO A 547 -5.43 21.44 7.30
CA PRO A 547 -4.99 20.09 7.58
C PRO A 547 -3.48 19.94 7.59
N CYS A 548 -2.94 19.58 8.74
CA CYS A 548 -1.52 19.34 8.92
C CYS A 548 -1.25 17.95 9.49
N ILE A 549 -0.02 17.49 9.33
CA ILE A 549 0.48 16.26 9.93
C ILE A 549 1.75 16.54 10.71
N PHE A 550 1.86 15.94 11.89
CA PHE A 550 3.08 15.99 12.69
C PHE A 550 4.05 14.89 12.27
N GLU A 551 5.28 15.26 11.94
CA GLU A 551 6.33 14.35 11.50
C GLU A 551 7.61 14.52 12.31
N VAL A 552 8.17 13.42 12.84
CA VAL A 552 9.55 13.37 13.32
C VAL A 552 10.44 13.00 12.13
N LYS A 553 11.07 13.99 11.52
CA LYS A 553 11.79 13.81 10.25
C LYS A 553 13.11 13.05 10.41
N TYR A 554 13.86 13.37 11.45
CA TYR A 554 15.15 12.75 11.76
C TYR A 554 15.10 12.09 13.15
N PRO A 555 14.55 10.87 13.28
CA PRO A 555 14.29 10.26 14.59
C PRO A 555 15.51 10.15 15.51
N ASN A 556 16.73 10.05 14.93
CA ASN A 556 17.97 9.97 15.71
C ASN A 556 18.45 11.33 16.26
N ILE A 557 17.91 12.44 15.74
CA ILE A 557 18.30 13.82 16.11
C ILE A 557 17.14 14.49 16.84
N ASP A 558 15.93 14.31 16.34
CA ASP A 558 14.73 15.01 16.80
C ASP A 558 14.15 14.39 18.07
N ILE A 559 14.50 13.14 18.40
CA ILE A 559 14.11 12.50 19.66
C ILE A 559 15.30 12.53 20.60
N SER A 560 15.17 13.29 21.68
CA SER A 560 16.21 13.42 22.69
C SER A 560 15.66 13.16 24.10
N GLY A 561 16.36 12.31 24.84
CA GLY A 561 16.01 11.99 26.22
C GLY A 561 17.16 12.29 27.16
N ARG A 562 16.84 12.52 28.44
CA ARG A 562 17.83 12.70 29.52
C ARG A 562 17.46 11.84 30.73
N VAL A 563 18.45 11.22 31.33
CA VAL A 563 18.30 10.54 32.64
C VAL A 563 18.71 11.52 33.73
N ILE A 564 17.79 11.80 34.67
CA ILE A 564 18.05 12.76 35.76
C ILE A 564 18.64 12.05 36.98
N GLY A 565 18.24 10.82 37.28
CA GLY A 565 18.67 10.08 38.45
C GLY A 565 18.24 8.61 38.40
N ASP A 566 18.51 7.91 39.50
CA ASP A 566 18.05 6.54 39.75
C ASP A 566 17.39 6.47 41.14
N ILE A 567 16.32 5.72 41.26
CA ILE A 567 15.56 5.46 42.51
C ILE A 567 15.59 3.98 42.81
#